data_1cb1bfc6ce64de07cd41177989d77c86
#
_entry.id   1cb1bfc6ce64de07cd41177989d77c86
#
_cell.length_a   1.000
_cell.length_b   1.000
_cell.length_c   1.000
_cell.angle_alpha   90.00
_cell.angle_beta   90.00
_cell.angle_gamma   90.00
#
_symmetry.space_group_name_H-M   'P 1'
#
loop_
_entity.id
_entity.type
_entity.pdbx_description
1 polymer ?
#
loop_
_entity_poly.entity_id
_entity_poly.type
_entity_poly.pdbx_seq_one_letter_code
_entity_poly.pdbx_strand_id
1 'polypeptide(L)'
;MIIIHTVYCVLGRTGSGKSTVTKEAAKQLNMSVLRSYSTRQYLRQGETKENSDHILISPDEVEKYRNDMIAYTDRVGYCNFATKQQLLDNDFYIINPTGYYELKLKTKDMDIELVTIMVNVPFSELRKRAKKR
;
A
#
# COMPACT_ATOMS: atom_id res chain seq x y z
N MET A 1 -7.68 29.50 -3.29
CA MET A 1 -7.01 28.63 -2.31
C MET A 1 -6.78 27.24 -2.94
N ILE A 2 -5.52 26.81 -2.95
CA ILE A 2 -5.17 25.50 -3.47
C ILE A 2 -5.38 24.47 -2.34
N ILE A 3 -6.21 23.47 -2.59
CA ILE A 3 -6.41 22.37 -1.63
C ILE A 3 -5.46 21.24 -2.02
N ILE A 4 -4.50 20.93 -1.14
CA ILE A 4 -3.55 19.86 -1.35
C ILE A 4 -4.10 18.61 -0.65
N HIS A 5 -4.20 17.52 -1.39
CA HIS A 5 -4.61 16.23 -0.83
C HIS A 5 -3.41 15.59 -0.12
N THR A 6 -3.60 15.17 1.13
CA THR A 6 -2.56 14.51 1.91
C THR A 6 -2.77 13.00 1.89
N VAL A 7 -1.69 12.27 1.59
CA VAL A 7 -1.68 10.80 1.67
C VAL A 7 -0.67 10.38 2.72
N TYR A 8 -1.13 9.58 3.68
CA TYR A 8 -0.29 9.06 4.76
C TYR A 8 0.28 7.71 4.34
N CYS A 9 1.57 7.68 4.05
CA CYS A 9 2.27 6.48 3.62
C CYS A 9 2.79 5.74 4.85
N VAL A 10 2.27 4.54 5.08
CA VAL A 10 2.61 3.75 6.26
C VAL A 10 3.66 2.72 5.89
N LEU A 11 4.81 2.82 6.52
CA LEU A 11 5.96 1.94 6.32
C LEU A 11 6.24 1.15 7.60
N GLY A 12 6.83 -0.01 7.45
CA GLY A 12 7.20 -0.85 8.58
C GLY A 12 7.60 -2.23 8.09
N ARG A 13 8.31 -2.95 8.94
CA ARG A 13 8.72 -4.32 8.64
C ARG A 13 7.54 -5.28 8.66
N THR A 14 7.67 -6.39 7.97
CA THR A 14 6.70 -7.49 8.04
C THR A 14 6.50 -7.90 9.50
N GLY A 15 5.24 -8.02 9.92
CA GLY A 15 4.91 -8.37 11.29
C GLY A 15 4.89 -7.20 12.27
N SER A 16 5.11 -5.97 11.80
CA SER A 16 5.06 -4.77 12.67
C SER A 16 3.64 -4.38 13.07
N GLY A 17 2.62 -4.94 12.41
CA GLY A 17 1.23 -4.59 12.68
C GLY A 17 0.76 -3.36 11.89
N LYS A 18 1.52 -2.93 10.87
CA LYS A 18 1.18 -1.72 10.13
C LYS A 18 -0.19 -1.77 9.47
N SER A 19 -0.56 -2.92 8.91
CA SER A 19 -1.88 -3.10 8.28
C SER A 19 -3.00 -3.01 9.33
N THR A 20 -2.85 -3.72 10.44
CA THR A 20 -3.84 -3.73 11.52
C THR A 20 -4.06 -2.34 12.10
N VAL A 21 -2.97 -1.65 12.43
CA VAL A 21 -3.02 -0.30 13.01
C VAL A 21 -3.63 0.69 12.02
N THR A 22 -3.22 0.62 10.76
CA THR A 22 -3.71 1.54 9.73
C THR A 22 -5.21 1.38 9.50
N LYS A 23 -5.69 0.14 9.40
CA LYS A 23 -7.12 -0.13 9.18
C LYS A 23 -7.96 0.34 10.36
N GLU A 24 -7.48 0.14 11.58
CA GLU A 24 -8.18 0.62 12.77
C GLU A 24 -8.22 2.15 12.83
N ALA A 25 -7.09 2.80 12.57
CA ALA A 25 -7.03 4.26 12.54
C ALA A 25 -7.97 4.83 11.46
N ALA A 26 -7.96 4.24 10.28
CA ALA A 26 -8.83 4.67 9.19
C ALA A 26 -10.30 4.56 9.57
N LYS A 27 -10.68 3.47 10.22
CA LYS A 27 -12.04 3.26 10.70
C LYS A 27 -12.45 4.34 11.70
N GLN A 28 -11.60 4.63 12.69
CA GLN A 28 -11.89 5.63 13.71
C GLN A 28 -11.97 7.05 13.14
N LEU A 29 -11.17 7.35 12.13
CA LEU A 29 -11.08 8.68 11.52
C LEU A 29 -12.01 8.84 10.31
N ASN A 30 -12.76 7.80 9.95
CA ASN A 30 -13.60 7.79 8.74
C ASN A 30 -12.78 8.11 7.50
N MET A 31 -11.61 7.52 7.39
CA MET A 31 -10.69 7.65 6.26
C MET A 31 -10.58 6.34 5.50
N SER A 32 -10.09 6.39 4.26
CA SER A 32 -9.96 5.22 3.41
C SER A 32 -8.51 4.76 3.28
N VAL A 33 -8.33 3.45 3.10
CA VAL A 33 -7.02 2.83 2.88
C VAL A 33 -6.95 2.36 1.43
N LEU A 34 -5.91 2.80 0.73
CA LEU A 34 -5.68 2.43 -0.67
C LEU A 34 -5.40 0.92 -0.75
N ARG A 35 -6.09 0.25 -1.67
CA ARG A 35 -5.82 -1.15 -2.00
C ARG A 35 -5.10 -1.17 -3.35
N SER A 36 -3.81 -1.47 -3.34
CA SER A 36 -3.02 -1.53 -4.56
C SER A 36 -3.43 -2.73 -5.41
N TYR A 37 -3.13 -2.67 -6.70
CA TYR A 37 -3.36 -3.79 -7.61
C TYR A 37 -2.22 -4.80 -7.50
N SER A 38 -2.54 -6.07 -7.66
CA SER A 38 -1.55 -7.14 -7.66
C SER A 38 -1.91 -8.20 -8.71
N THR A 39 -0.91 -8.65 -9.45
CA THR A 39 -1.10 -9.75 -10.41
C THR A 39 -0.86 -11.12 -9.79
N ARG A 40 -0.74 -11.19 -8.46
CA ARG A 40 -0.61 -12.46 -7.73
C ARG A 40 -1.82 -13.35 -8.01
N GLN A 41 -1.58 -14.58 -8.39
CA GLN A 41 -2.63 -15.49 -8.84
C GLN A 41 -3.09 -16.46 -7.75
N TYR A 42 -2.70 -16.24 -6.50
CA TYR A 42 -3.10 -17.08 -5.38
C TYR A 42 -3.47 -16.24 -4.17
N LEU A 43 -4.32 -16.79 -3.31
CA LEU A 43 -4.66 -16.18 -2.03
C LEU A 43 -3.74 -16.76 -0.95
N ARG A 44 -3.34 -15.90 -0.03
CA ARG A 44 -2.57 -16.34 1.15
C ARG A 44 -3.51 -16.94 2.17
N GLN A 45 -2.95 -17.69 3.14
CA GLN A 45 -3.76 -18.29 4.20
C GLN A 45 -4.57 -17.22 4.93
N GLY A 46 -5.89 -17.45 5.04
CA GLY A 46 -6.79 -16.50 5.69
C GLY A 46 -7.21 -15.30 4.85
N GLU A 47 -6.67 -15.18 3.64
CA GLU A 47 -6.98 -14.08 2.73
C GLU A 47 -8.16 -14.43 1.83
N THR A 48 -9.05 -13.45 1.62
CA THR A 48 -10.12 -13.52 0.62
C THR A 48 -9.97 -12.33 -0.31
N LYS A 49 -10.70 -12.33 -1.42
CA LYS A 49 -10.71 -11.17 -2.32
C LYS A 49 -11.21 -9.91 -1.61
N GLU A 50 -12.12 -10.08 -0.66
CA GLU A 50 -12.76 -8.98 0.06
C GLU A 50 -11.85 -8.40 1.16
N ASN A 51 -11.11 -9.24 1.89
CA ASN A 51 -10.26 -8.79 2.99
C ASN A 51 -8.81 -8.53 2.61
N SER A 52 -8.43 -8.78 1.36
CA SER A 52 -7.07 -8.59 0.90
C SER A 52 -6.67 -7.11 0.91
N ASP A 53 -5.41 -6.84 1.22
CA ASP A 53 -4.82 -5.50 1.08
C ASP A 53 -4.60 -5.12 -0.38
N HIS A 54 -4.86 -6.06 -1.30
CA HIS A 54 -4.67 -5.86 -2.74
C HIS A 54 -5.94 -6.19 -3.51
N ILE A 55 -6.11 -5.50 -4.64
CA ILE A 55 -7.10 -5.86 -5.65
C ILE A 55 -6.38 -6.78 -6.63
N LEU A 56 -6.79 -8.05 -6.67
CA LEU A 56 -6.14 -9.04 -7.53
C LEU A 56 -6.67 -8.91 -8.96
N ILE A 57 -5.74 -8.76 -9.91
CA ILE A 57 -6.06 -8.64 -11.33
C ILE A 57 -5.25 -9.65 -12.13
N SER A 58 -5.68 -9.93 -13.37
CA SER A 58 -4.89 -10.77 -14.26
C SER A 58 -3.72 -9.96 -14.85
N PRO A 59 -2.61 -10.63 -15.25
CA PRO A 59 -1.50 -9.93 -15.90
C PRO A 59 -1.92 -9.13 -17.14
N ASP A 60 -2.94 -9.59 -17.86
CA ASP A 60 -3.44 -8.94 -19.06
C ASP A 60 -4.08 -7.58 -18.78
N GLU A 61 -4.55 -7.35 -17.55
CA GLU A 61 -5.20 -6.10 -17.16
C GLU A 61 -4.21 -4.98 -16.85
N VAL A 62 -2.94 -5.28 -16.68
CA VAL A 62 -1.93 -4.30 -16.27
C VAL A 62 -1.83 -3.14 -17.26
N GLU A 63 -1.95 -3.43 -18.56
CA GLU A 63 -1.84 -2.40 -19.59
C GLU A 63 -2.88 -1.29 -19.48
N LYS A 64 -4.06 -1.60 -18.96
CA LYS A 64 -5.13 -0.60 -18.74
C LYS A 64 -4.67 0.54 -17.85
N TYR A 65 -3.75 0.26 -16.94
CA TYR A 65 -3.34 1.20 -15.91
C TYR A 65 -1.98 1.84 -16.17
N ARG A 66 -1.30 1.46 -17.25
CA ARG A 66 0.10 1.84 -17.50
C ARG A 66 0.34 3.35 -17.44
N ASN A 67 -0.56 4.15 -18.00
CA ASN A 67 -0.40 5.61 -18.03
C ASN A 67 -0.65 6.28 -16.67
N ASP A 68 -1.29 5.56 -15.76
CA ASP A 68 -1.65 6.09 -14.44
C ASP A 68 -0.90 5.36 -13.31
N MET A 69 0.01 4.46 -13.67
CA MET A 69 0.69 3.56 -12.75
C MET A 69 1.74 4.27 -11.90
N ILE A 70 1.71 3.99 -10.59
CA ILE A 70 2.68 4.49 -9.62
C ILE A 70 3.03 3.36 -8.65
N ALA A 71 4.14 3.52 -7.93
CA ALA A 71 4.57 2.60 -6.87
C ALA A 71 4.70 1.15 -7.38
N TYR A 72 5.17 1.00 -8.63
CA TYR A 72 5.36 -0.32 -9.22
C TYR A 72 6.50 -1.08 -8.52
N THR A 73 6.24 -2.32 -8.15
CA THR A 73 7.26 -3.21 -7.59
C THR A 73 7.11 -4.60 -8.21
N ASP A 74 8.25 -5.16 -8.61
CA ASP A 74 8.32 -6.54 -9.07
C ASP A 74 8.49 -7.48 -7.88
N ARG A 75 7.78 -8.59 -7.93
CA ARG A 75 7.91 -9.69 -6.98
C ARG A 75 8.20 -10.96 -7.76
N VAL A 76 8.55 -12.03 -7.07
CA VAL A 76 8.79 -13.31 -7.73
C VAL A 76 7.45 -13.82 -8.31
N GLY A 77 7.33 -13.76 -9.63
CA GLY A 77 6.17 -14.26 -10.36
C GLY A 77 4.97 -13.31 -10.43
N TYR A 78 5.05 -12.11 -9.86
CA TYR A 78 3.95 -11.14 -9.95
C TYR A 78 4.45 -9.72 -9.69
N CYS A 79 3.57 -8.74 -9.89
CA CYS A 79 3.90 -7.34 -9.58
C CYS A 79 2.78 -6.71 -8.77
N ASN A 80 3.12 -5.63 -8.08
CA ASN A 80 2.18 -4.78 -7.35
C ASN A 80 2.33 -3.35 -7.85
N PHE A 81 1.22 -2.62 -7.91
CA PHE A 81 1.24 -1.20 -8.25
C PHE A 81 -0.04 -0.52 -7.79
N ALA A 82 -0.01 0.80 -7.78
CA ALA A 82 -1.20 1.61 -7.56
C ALA A 82 -1.36 2.57 -8.75
N THR A 83 -2.40 3.40 -8.70
CA THR A 83 -2.64 4.41 -9.73
C THR A 83 -2.71 5.79 -9.10
N LYS A 84 -2.47 6.82 -9.90
CA LYS A 84 -2.61 8.21 -9.45
C LYS A 84 -4.03 8.49 -8.98
N GLN A 85 -5.03 7.91 -9.66
CA GLN A 85 -6.43 8.08 -9.27
C GLN A 85 -6.69 7.48 -7.88
N GLN A 86 -6.16 6.29 -7.59
CA GLN A 86 -6.30 5.70 -6.27
C GLN A 86 -5.68 6.59 -5.18
N LEU A 87 -4.56 7.22 -5.50
CA LEU A 87 -3.88 8.11 -4.56
C LEU A 87 -4.76 9.31 -4.20
N LEU A 88 -5.44 9.88 -5.20
CA LEU A 88 -6.36 11.00 -4.98
C LEU A 88 -7.62 10.58 -4.21
N ASP A 89 -8.04 9.33 -4.32
CA ASP A 89 -9.26 8.82 -3.74
C ASP A 89 -9.10 8.24 -2.34
N ASN A 90 -7.87 8.12 -1.84
CA ASN A 90 -7.59 7.48 -0.56
C ASN A 90 -6.71 8.33 0.35
N ASP A 91 -6.73 8.02 1.63
CA ASP A 91 -6.02 8.78 2.67
C ASP A 91 -4.76 8.07 3.17
N PHE A 92 -4.81 6.75 3.29
CA PHE A 92 -3.69 5.92 3.76
C PHE A 92 -3.20 5.00 2.65
N TYR A 93 -1.89 4.83 2.59
CA TYR A 93 -1.27 3.87 1.68
C TYR A 93 -0.22 3.07 2.45
N ILE A 94 -0.47 1.78 2.63
CA ILE A 94 0.48 0.85 3.24
C ILE A 94 1.44 0.40 2.13
N ILE A 95 2.70 0.82 2.22
CA ILE A 95 3.64 0.68 1.11
C ILE A 95 5.01 0.19 1.62
N ASN A 96 5.73 -0.52 0.77
CA ASN A 96 7.11 -0.90 1.08
C ASN A 96 8.08 0.21 0.65
N PRO A 97 9.34 0.21 1.16
CA PRO A 97 10.30 1.27 0.82
C PRO A 97 10.56 1.43 -0.69
N THR A 98 10.65 0.31 -1.42
CA THR A 98 10.89 0.35 -2.87
C THR A 98 9.77 1.08 -3.60
N GLY A 99 8.53 0.71 -3.30
CA GLY A 99 7.35 1.38 -3.88
C GLY A 99 7.27 2.84 -3.47
N TYR A 100 7.64 3.15 -2.24
CA TYR A 100 7.63 4.53 -1.74
C TYR A 100 8.60 5.43 -2.51
N TYR A 101 9.80 4.96 -2.81
CA TYR A 101 10.75 5.74 -3.60
C TYR A 101 10.21 6.03 -5.00
N GLU A 102 9.63 5.04 -5.65
CA GLU A 102 9.01 5.26 -6.96
C GLU A 102 7.83 6.22 -6.86
N LEU A 103 6.98 6.06 -5.83
CA LEU A 103 5.87 6.95 -5.58
C LEU A 103 6.31 8.41 -5.49
N LYS A 104 7.35 8.69 -4.73
CA LYS A 104 7.88 10.04 -4.58
C LYS A 104 8.30 10.64 -5.93
N LEU A 105 8.94 9.85 -6.78
CA LEU A 105 9.37 10.31 -8.09
C LEU A 105 8.19 10.60 -9.02
N LYS A 106 7.19 9.75 -9.00
CA LYS A 106 6.04 9.84 -9.91
C LYS A 106 5.03 10.91 -9.51
N THR A 107 5.06 11.37 -8.26
CA THR A 107 4.08 12.34 -7.75
C THR A 107 4.63 13.75 -7.58
N LYS A 108 5.86 14.01 -8.04
CA LYS A 108 6.51 15.33 -7.88
C LYS A 108 5.68 16.48 -8.44
N ASP A 109 4.98 16.25 -9.56
CA ASP A 109 4.21 17.28 -10.24
C ASP A 109 2.73 17.27 -9.86
N MET A 110 2.35 16.48 -8.87
CA MET A 110 0.97 16.39 -8.40
C MET A 110 0.76 17.26 -7.17
N ASP A 111 -0.45 17.81 -7.01
CA ASP A 111 -0.83 18.58 -5.83
C ASP A 111 -1.18 17.64 -4.68
N ILE A 112 -0.20 16.84 -4.26
CA ILE A 112 -0.31 15.86 -3.20
C ILE A 112 0.83 16.05 -2.22
N GLU A 113 0.50 15.99 -0.93
CA GLU A 113 1.48 15.95 0.14
C GLU A 113 1.58 14.51 0.63
N LEU A 114 2.79 13.96 0.67
CA LEU A 114 3.06 12.64 1.22
C LEU A 114 3.62 12.78 2.64
N VAL A 115 2.91 12.20 3.60
CA VAL A 115 3.35 12.17 5.01
C VAL A 115 3.74 10.74 5.32
N THR A 116 4.97 10.54 5.79
CA THR A 116 5.48 9.21 6.10
C THR A 116 5.21 8.87 7.56
N ILE A 117 4.61 7.71 7.79
CA ILE A 117 4.39 7.16 9.13
C ILE A 117 5.17 5.84 9.20
N MET A 118 6.12 5.76 10.13
CA MET A 118 6.90 4.54 10.33
C MET A 118 6.36 3.79 11.54
N VAL A 119 5.91 2.55 11.31
CA VAL A 119 5.51 1.65 12.41
C VAL A 119 6.76 0.89 12.84
N ASN A 120 7.29 1.25 13.99
CA ASN A 120 8.54 0.71 14.50
C ASN A 120 8.27 -0.23 15.66
N VAL A 121 8.75 -1.47 15.53
CA VAL A 121 8.60 -2.52 16.55
C VAL A 121 9.99 -3.12 16.81
N PRO A 122 10.36 -3.36 18.08
CA PRO A 122 11.64 -3.97 18.39
C PRO A 122 11.84 -5.31 17.68
N PHE A 123 13.06 -5.57 17.23
CA PHE A 123 13.38 -6.80 16.50
C PHE A 123 13.01 -8.06 17.28
N SER A 124 13.20 -8.04 18.60
CA SER A 124 12.83 -9.16 19.47
C SER A 124 11.34 -9.50 19.39
N GLU A 125 10.49 -8.47 19.32
CA GLU A 125 9.03 -8.66 19.18
C GLU A 125 8.67 -9.19 17.79
N LEU A 126 9.34 -8.70 16.76
CA LEU A 126 9.12 -9.19 15.38
C LEU A 126 9.46 -10.68 15.27
N ARG A 127 10.55 -11.12 15.93
CA ARG A 127 10.93 -12.53 15.95
C ARG A 127 9.86 -13.40 16.63
N LYS A 128 9.32 -12.93 17.75
CA LYS A 128 8.25 -13.65 18.45
C LYS A 128 7.02 -13.81 17.56
N ARG A 129 6.62 -12.74 16.88
CA ARG A 129 5.47 -12.77 15.98
C ARG A 129 5.69 -13.70 14.80
N ALA A 130 6.89 -13.72 14.23
CA ALA A 130 7.22 -14.60 13.12
C ALA A 130 7.14 -16.08 13.52
N LYS A 131 7.55 -16.43 14.75
CA LYS A 131 7.49 -17.81 15.25
C LYS A 131 6.06 -18.32 15.47
N LYS A 132 5.09 -17.42 15.64
CA LYS A 132 3.68 -17.79 15.86
C LYS A 132 2.90 -17.97 14.57
N ARG A 133 3.49 -17.65 13.44
CA ARG A 133 2.84 -17.79 12.13
C ARG A 133 2.94 -19.17 11.55
#